data_8af0e02c020b50e9e24a4a4748f4af58
#
_entry.id   8af0e02c020b50e9e24a4a4748f4af58
#
_cell.length_a   1.000
_cell.length_b   1.000
_cell.length_c   1.000
_cell.angle_alpha   90.00
_cell.angle_beta   90.00
_cell.angle_gamma   90.00
#
_symmetry.space_group_name_H-M   'P 1'
#
loop_
_entity.id
_entity.type
_entity.pdbx_description
1 polymer ?
#
loop_
_entity_poly.entity_id
_entity_poly.type
_entity_poly.pdbx_seq_one_letter_code
_entity_poly.pdbx_strand_id
1 'polypeptide(L)'
;MRDIEDAVDYYAREAGSHVALGYVADLESAYQLIARHPGSGSLRFGYEIGLPGLRSVQFKRYPYLIFYFEQTDHIDVWRVLHAKRDIPVWLQNPGS
;
A
#
# COMPACT_ATOMS: atom_id res chain seq x y z
N MET A 1 0.04 3.76 10.69
CA MET A 1 -1.04 3.71 9.70
C MET A 1 -1.95 2.53 9.98
N ARG A 2 -3.24 2.77 10.04
CA ARG A 2 -4.22 1.76 10.43
C ARG A 2 -4.26 0.55 9.50
N ASP A 3 -4.14 0.77 8.19
CA ASP A 3 -4.13 -0.33 7.21
C ASP A 3 -3.03 -1.35 7.51
N ILE A 4 -1.84 -0.88 7.84
CA ILE A 4 -0.69 -1.74 8.15
C ILE A 4 -0.91 -2.48 9.46
N GLU A 5 -1.38 -1.77 10.49
CA GLU A 5 -1.66 -2.36 11.80
C GLU A 5 -2.72 -3.45 11.68
N ASP A 6 -3.80 -3.20 10.95
CA ASP A 6 -4.87 -4.17 10.73
C ASP A 6 -4.36 -5.41 10.01
N ALA A 7 -3.52 -5.26 8.99
CA ALA A 7 -2.95 -6.38 8.26
C ALA A 7 -2.01 -7.20 9.13
N VAL A 8 -1.14 -6.55 9.90
CA VAL A 8 -0.21 -7.23 10.80
C VAL A 8 -0.98 -8.01 11.87
N ASP A 9 -1.99 -7.41 12.47
CA ASP A 9 -2.83 -8.07 13.47
C ASP A 9 -3.57 -9.26 12.89
N TYR A 10 -4.11 -9.11 11.69
CA TYR A 10 -4.80 -10.20 11.00
C TYR A 10 -3.88 -11.40 10.80
N TYR A 11 -2.69 -11.17 10.24
CA TYR A 11 -1.74 -12.26 9.97
C TYR A 11 -1.22 -12.88 11.27
N ALA A 12 -0.97 -12.07 12.30
CA ALA A 12 -0.50 -12.60 13.58
C ALA A 12 -1.53 -13.52 14.22
N ARG A 13 -2.82 -13.17 14.15
CA ARG A 13 -3.89 -13.98 14.72
C ARG A 13 -4.20 -15.23 13.89
N GLU A 14 -4.25 -15.09 12.57
CA GLU A 14 -4.75 -16.14 11.68
C GLU A 14 -3.65 -17.08 11.19
N ALA A 15 -2.43 -16.61 11.07
CA ALA A 15 -1.34 -17.36 10.44
C ALA A 15 -0.05 -17.39 11.27
N GLY A 16 -0.01 -16.66 12.39
CA GLY A 16 1.12 -16.64 13.30
C GLY A 16 2.09 -15.48 13.05
N SER A 17 2.94 -15.24 14.05
CA SER A 17 3.85 -14.10 14.02
C SER A 17 4.87 -14.18 12.89
N HIS A 18 5.26 -15.37 12.49
CA HIS A 18 6.21 -15.56 11.39
C HIS A 18 5.66 -14.99 10.08
N VAL A 19 4.39 -15.27 9.78
CA VAL A 19 3.74 -14.74 8.57
C VAL A 19 3.56 -13.22 8.67
N ALA A 20 3.19 -12.70 9.85
CA ALA A 20 3.08 -11.26 10.05
C ALA A 20 4.41 -10.54 9.84
N LEU A 21 5.53 -11.13 10.29
CA LEU A 21 6.86 -10.57 10.03
C LEU A 21 7.21 -10.57 8.54
N GLY A 22 6.79 -11.61 7.81
CA GLY A 22 6.95 -11.66 6.36
C GLY A 22 6.22 -10.53 5.65
N TYR A 23 5.02 -10.19 6.11
CA TYR A 23 4.28 -9.04 5.60
C TYR A 23 5.05 -7.74 5.82
N VAL A 24 5.59 -7.52 7.01
CA VAL A 24 6.37 -6.33 7.32
C VAL A 24 7.61 -6.23 6.43
N ALA A 25 8.31 -7.34 6.23
CA ALA A 25 9.49 -7.37 5.35
C ALA A 25 9.12 -7.02 3.90
N ASP A 26 7.97 -7.50 3.43
CA ASP A 26 7.50 -7.21 2.08
C ASP A 26 7.10 -5.73 1.93
N LEU A 27 6.47 -5.17 2.97
CA LEU A 27 6.16 -3.75 3.04
C LEU A 27 7.44 -2.89 2.98
N GLU A 28 8.46 -3.26 3.75
CA GLU A 28 9.73 -2.53 3.75
C GLU A 28 10.40 -2.57 2.37
N SER A 29 10.34 -3.70 1.67
CA SER A 29 10.85 -3.82 0.31
C SER A 29 10.11 -2.87 -0.64
N ALA A 30 8.79 -2.74 -0.49
CA ALA A 30 8.00 -1.82 -1.30
C ALA A 30 8.39 -0.37 -1.00
N TYR A 31 8.60 -0.02 0.26
CA TYR A 31 9.06 1.32 0.64
C TYR A 31 10.43 1.64 0.03
N GLN A 32 11.35 0.69 0.04
CA GLN A 32 12.67 0.89 -0.56
C GLN A 32 12.59 1.11 -2.07
N LEU A 33 11.73 0.36 -2.74
CA LEU A 33 11.51 0.54 -4.17
C LEU A 33 10.97 1.94 -4.48
N ILE A 34 9.97 2.38 -3.73
CA ILE A 34 9.39 3.71 -3.90
C ILE A 34 10.43 4.81 -3.62
N ALA A 35 11.25 4.62 -2.58
CA ALA A 35 12.28 5.62 -2.25
C ALA A 35 13.32 5.76 -3.35
N ARG A 36 13.67 4.66 -4.02
CA ARG A 36 14.65 4.67 -5.13
C ARG A 36 14.05 5.17 -6.44
N HIS A 37 12.80 4.82 -6.69
CA HIS A 37 12.13 5.10 -7.96
C HIS A 37 10.69 5.59 -7.72
N PRO A 38 10.52 6.80 -7.16
CA PRO A 38 9.19 7.29 -6.80
C PRO A 38 8.23 7.39 -7.98
N GLY A 39 8.75 7.60 -9.19
CA GLY A 39 7.93 7.70 -10.39
C GLY A 39 7.55 6.36 -11.02
N SER A 40 7.97 5.22 -10.46
CA SER A 40 7.73 3.90 -11.06
C SER A 40 6.33 3.36 -10.79
N GLY A 41 5.61 3.89 -9.80
CA GLY A 41 4.28 3.40 -9.45
C GLY A 41 3.25 3.70 -10.54
N SER A 42 2.24 2.82 -10.65
CA SER A 42 1.16 2.96 -11.62
C SER A 42 0.23 4.11 -11.25
N LEU A 43 -0.21 4.87 -12.25
CA LEU A 43 -1.20 5.95 -12.08
C LEU A 43 -2.64 5.47 -12.33
N ARG A 44 -2.85 4.19 -12.59
CA ARG A 44 -4.13 3.65 -13.03
C ARG A 44 -5.28 3.98 -12.08
N PHE A 45 -5.10 3.68 -10.80
CA PHE A 45 -6.17 3.91 -9.82
C PHE A 45 -6.43 5.40 -9.60
N GLY A 46 -5.40 6.23 -9.66
CA GLY A 46 -5.57 7.67 -9.56
C GLY A 46 -6.44 8.23 -10.68
N TYR A 47 -6.26 7.73 -11.89
CA TYR A 47 -7.12 8.12 -13.00
C TYR A 47 -8.57 7.69 -12.80
N GLU A 48 -8.79 6.46 -12.31
CA GLU A 48 -10.15 5.93 -12.09
C GLU A 48 -10.95 6.76 -11.10
N ILE A 49 -10.30 7.29 -10.06
CA ILE A 49 -11.01 8.00 -8.99
C ILE A 49 -10.79 9.52 -9.03
N GLY A 50 -10.17 10.03 -10.08
CA GLY A 50 -9.97 11.47 -10.23
C GLY A 50 -8.95 12.07 -9.28
N LEU A 51 -7.94 11.31 -8.86
CA LEU A 51 -6.83 11.79 -8.03
C LEU A 51 -5.53 11.76 -8.83
N PRO A 52 -5.26 12.79 -9.64
CA PRO A 52 -4.04 12.84 -10.44
C PRO A 52 -2.80 12.83 -9.53
N GLY A 53 -1.81 12.04 -9.94
CA GLY A 53 -0.58 11.90 -9.16
C GLY A 53 -0.57 10.76 -8.17
N LEU A 54 -1.72 10.17 -7.85
CA LEU A 54 -1.75 8.99 -6.97
C LEU A 54 -1.13 7.80 -7.69
N ARG A 55 -0.11 7.22 -7.09
CA ARG A 55 0.60 6.07 -7.62
C ARG A 55 0.38 4.84 -6.76
N SER A 56 0.55 3.67 -7.35
CA SER A 56 0.46 2.40 -6.62
C SER A 56 1.61 1.47 -6.99
N VAL A 57 2.08 0.71 -5.98
CA VAL A 57 3.08 -0.34 -6.13
C VAL A 57 2.55 -1.59 -5.45
N GLN A 58 2.64 -2.72 -6.14
CA GLN A 58 2.22 -4.00 -5.58
C GLN A 58 3.36 -4.62 -4.79
N PHE A 59 3.03 -5.26 -3.64
CA PHE A 59 3.99 -6.05 -2.88
C PHE A 59 4.45 -7.26 -3.72
N LYS A 60 5.66 -7.75 -3.46
CA LYS A 60 6.22 -8.89 -4.20
C LYS A 60 5.58 -10.21 -3.83
N ARG A 61 5.30 -10.43 -2.55
CA ARG A 61 4.85 -11.73 -2.03
C ARG A 61 3.42 -11.71 -1.54
N TYR A 62 3.06 -10.68 -0.78
CA TYR A 62 1.72 -10.56 -0.20
C TYR A 62 0.80 -9.80 -1.16
N PRO A 63 -0.48 -10.13 -1.21
CA PRO A 63 -1.41 -9.52 -2.19
C PRO A 63 -1.89 -8.15 -1.74
N TYR A 64 -0.97 -7.21 -1.61
CA TYR A 64 -1.26 -5.84 -1.16
C TYR A 64 -0.72 -4.82 -2.14
N LEU A 65 -1.36 -3.64 -2.14
CA LEU A 65 -0.94 -2.47 -2.90
C LEU A 65 -0.69 -1.32 -1.93
N ILE A 66 0.42 -0.61 -2.14
CA ILE A 66 0.70 0.63 -1.42
C ILE A 66 0.38 1.80 -2.35
N PHE A 67 -0.43 2.75 -1.84
CA PHE A 67 -0.83 3.95 -2.57
C PHE A 67 -0.13 5.15 -1.99
N TYR A 68 0.48 5.97 -2.86
CA TYR A 68 1.29 7.09 -2.41
C TYR A 68 1.27 8.23 -3.41
N PHE A 69 1.63 9.42 -2.91
CA PHE A 69 1.92 10.59 -3.73
C PHE A 69 3.40 10.93 -3.60
N GLU A 70 4.04 11.21 -4.71
CA GLU A 70 5.40 11.74 -4.72
C GLU A 70 5.33 13.25 -4.49
N GLN A 71 5.93 13.72 -3.41
CA GLN A 71 6.06 15.14 -3.10
C GLN A 71 7.46 15.61 -3.43
N THR A 72 7.72 16.93 -3.32
CA THR A 72 9.01 17.51 -3.68
C THR A 72 10.16 16.96 -2.84
N ASP A 73 9.92 16.75 -1.55
CA ASP A 73 10.97 16.38 -0.59
C ASP A 73 10.66 15.11 0.20
N HIS A 74 9.55 14.44 -0.09
CA HIS A 74 9.18 13.21 0.63
C HIS A 74 8.14 12.40 -0.17
N ILE A 75 7.87 11.18 0.30
CA ILE A 75 6.80 10.33 -0.20
C ILE A 75 5.67 10.34 0.83
N ASP A 76 4.47 10.65 0.37
CA ASP A 76 3.28 10.66 1.21
C ASP A 76 2.51 9.36 0.99
N VAL A 77 2.64 8.42 1.92
CA VAL A 77 1.93 7.14 1.84
C VAL A 77 0.49 7.35 2.27
N TRP A 78 -0.44 7.07 1.36
CA TRP A 78 -1.86 7.34 1.58
C TRP A 78 -2.61 6.12 2.13
N ARG A 79 -2.52 4.98 1.45
CA ARG A 79 -3.20 3.74 1.88
C ARG A 79 -2.34 2.52 1.55
N VAL A 80 -2.58 1.42 2.29
CA VAL A 80 -2.05 0.09 1.97
C VAL A 80 -3.24 -0.87 2.01
N LEU A 81 -3.66 -1.38 0.86
CA LEU A 81 -4.90 -2.15 0.73
C LEU A 81 -4.65 -3.51 0.11
N HIS A 82 -5.46 -4.49 0.53
CA HIS A 82 -5.45 -5.82 -0.07
C HIS A 82 -5.90 -5.73 -1.53
N ALA A 83 -5.19 -6.41 -2.43
CA ALA A 83 -5.40 -6.31 -3.88
C ALA A 83 -6.78 -6.80 -4.34
N LYS A 84 -7.43 -7.65 -3.54
CA LYS A 84 -8.76 -8.19 -3.87
C LYS A 84 -9.92 -7.31 -3.43
N ARG A 85 -9.66 -6.22 -2.69
CA ARG A 85 -10.71 -5.29 -2.32
C ARG A 85 -11.17 -4.49 -3.54
N ASP A 86 -12.37 -3.93 -3.45
CA ASP A 86 -12.81 -2.95 -4.44
C ASP A 86 -12.00 -1.67 -4.21
N ILE A 87 -10.87 -1.58 -4.88
CA ILE A 87 -9.90 -0.53 -4.63
C ILE A 87 -10.48 0.88 -4.84
N PRO A 88 -11.23 1.19 -5.92
CA PRO A 88 -11.79 2.52 -6.05
C PRO A 88 -12.68 2.94 -4.89
N VAL A 89 -13.53 2.03 -4.39
CA VAL A 89 -14.40 2.31 -3.24
C VAL A 89 -13.56 2.55 -1.98
N TRP A 90 -12.57 1.72 -1.72
CA TRP A 90 -11.73 1.84 -0.53
C TRP A 90 -10.87 3.10 -0.55
N LEU A 91 -10.40 3.52 -1.72
CA LEU A 91 -9.62 4.75 -1.86
C LEU A 91 -10.47 5.99 -1.61
N GLN A 92 -11.77 5.93 -1.91
CA GLN A 92 -12.70 7.04 -1.69
C GLN A 92 -13.24 7.11 -0.27
N ASN A 93 -12.93 6.12 0.57
CA ASN A 93 -13.40 6.06 1.95
C ASN A 93 -12.28 6.48 2.90
N PRO A 94 -12.22 7.76 3.32
CA PRO A 94 -11.10 8.26 4.11
C PRO A 94 -11.08 7.79 5.57
N GLY A 95 -12.18 7.25 6.07
CA GLY A 95 -12.33 6.93 7.47
C GLY A 95 -11.89 5.55 7.90
N SER A 96 -11.44 4.70 7.02
CA SER A 96 -11.16 3.31 7.38
C SER A 96 -9.74 3.04 7.87
#